data_67b0daf35828485df8ef6001bbf01e8b
#
_entry.id   67b0daf35828485df8ef6001bbf01e8b
#
_cell.length_a   1.000
_cell.length_b   1.000
_cell.length_c   1.000
_cell.angle_alpha   90.00
_cell.angle_beta   90.00
_cell.angle_gamma   90.00
#
_symmetry.space_group_name_H-M   'P 1'
#
loop_
_entity.id
_entity.type
_entity.pdbx_description
1 polymer ?
#
loop_
_entity_poly.entity_id
_entity_poly.type
_entity_poly.pdbx_seq_one_letter_code
_entity_poly.pdbx_strand_id
1 'polypeptide(L)'
;MAADAPPLAQVVGFHGKLPGIGDFARRRLSDALVQAWDAHASLQLSRYPQLAGTDGTGWSFALAAGLCDAQGWAGVVAPSRDRVGRAFPLLLALPLTAGDPMQAPQLPATCWFDALHALQEQVRQGVLQLPDLLDIACRDLPPAWPGQAGPRAWQTCWARRGSLWWRDADAACSLPGLPAGDVLLHAVQAPCPPEERAR
;
A
#
# COMPACT_ATOMS: atom_id res chain seq x y z
N MET A 1 -35.36 0.37 7.71
CA MET A 1 -33.93 0.68 7.92
C MET A 1 -33.24 -0.64 8.19
N ALA A 2 -32.62 -1.26 7.17
CA ALA A 2 -31.78 -2.43 7.35
C ALA A 2 -30.47 -1.94 7.97
N ALA A 3 -30.15 -2.43 9.17
CA ALA A 3 -28.83 -2.21 9.76
C ALA A 3 -27.80 -2.93 8.86
N ASP A 4 -26.94 -2.17 8.21
CA ASP A 4 -25.80 -2.71 7.50
C ASP A 4 -25.01 -3.60 8.46
N ALA A 5 -24.90 -4.89 8.13
CA ALA A 5 -24.03 -5.79 8.84
C ALA A 5 -22.61 -5.23 8.78
N PRO A 6 -21.86 -5.25 9.90
CA PRO A 6 -20.49 -4.75 9.87
C PRO A 6 -19.72 -5.53 8.81
N PRO A 7 -18.92 -4.86 7.98
CA PRO A 7 -18.10 -5.55 6.99
C PRO A 7 -17.27 -6.61 7.69
N LEU A 8 -17.20 -7.81 7.11
CA LEU A 8 -16.33 -8.89 7.60
C LEU A 8 -14.97 -8.27 7.94
N ALA A 9 -14.49 -8.49 9.14
CA ALA A 9 -13.24 -7.95 9.64
C ALA A 9 -12.10 -8.40 8.71
N GLN A 10 -11.77 -7.59 7.72
CA GLN A 10 -10.71 -7.85 6.79
C GLN A 10 -9.40 -7.60 7.52
N VAL A 11 -8.64 -8.66 7.74
CA VAL A 11 -7.34 -8.57 8.39
C VAL A 11 -6.30 -8.19 7.34
N VAL A 12 -5.48 -7.18 7.67
CA VAL A 12 -4.36 -6.73 6.84
C VAL A 12 -3.41 -7.89 6.53
N GLY A 13 -3.11 -8.08 5.25
CA GLY A 13 -2.06 -8.96 4.78
C GLY A 13 -0.73 -8.22 4.63
N PHE A 14 0.36 -8.98 4.50
CA PHE A 14 1.67 -8.41 4.24
C PHE A 14 2.52 -9.29 3.32
N HIS A 15 3.47 -8.64 2.63
CA HIS A 15 4.51 -9.28 1.84
C HIS A 15 5.76 -8.42 1.76
N GLY A 16 6.93 -9.03 1.91
CA GLY A 16 8.22 -8.36 1.79
C GLY A 16 9.29 -8.92 2.73
N LYS A 17 10.34 -8.13 2.96
CA LYS A 17 11.44 -8.49 3.84
C LYS A 17 11.19 -8.02 5.27
N LEU A 18 11.63 -8.83 6.24
CA LEU A 18 11.60 -8.49 7.67
C LEU A 18 12.99 -8.64 8.29
N PRO A 19 13.38 -7.77 9.24
CA PRO A 19 14.73 -7.76 9.80
C PRO A 19 15.15 -9.04 10.53
N GLY A 20 14.19 -9.79 11.07
CA GLY A 20 14.48 -11.01 11.85
C GLY A 20 14.64 -12.28 11.02
N ILE A 21 14.32 -12.27 9.74
CA ILE A 21 14.39 -13.46 8.88
C ILE A 21 15.23 -13.22 7.62
N GLY A 22 15.72 -14.31 7.02
CA GLY A 22 16.55 -14.25 5.80
C GLY A 22 15.77 -14.44 4.50
N ASP A 23 14.46 -14.58 4.55
CA ASP A 23 13.60 -14.83 3.40
C ASP A 23 12.41 -13.87 3.36
N PHE A 24 11.55 -14.01 2.38
CA PHE A 24 10.30 -13.24 2.30
C PHE A 24 9.31 -13.72 3.36
N ALA A 25 8.63 -12.77 3.98
CA ALA A 25 7.45 -13.01 4.80
C ALA A 25 6.20 -12.73 3.97
N ARG A 26 5.17 -13.57 4.09
CA ARG A 26 3.87 -13.37 3.44
C ARG A 26 2.73 -13.87 4.29
N ARG A 27 1.65 -13.10 4.38
CA ARG A 27 0.36 -13.48 4.99
C ARG A 27 -0.80 -12.79 4.25
N ARG A 28 -1.87 -13.53 3.95
CA ARG A 28 -3.19 -13.04 3.49
C ARG A 28 -3.23 -12.16 2.23
N LEU A 29 -2.19 -12.06 1.46
CA LEU A 29 -2.23 -11.44 0.15
C LEU A 29 -2.44 -12.49 -0.94
N SER A 30 -3.16 -12.14 -2.02
CA SER A 30 -3.36 -13.04 -3.15
C SER A 30 -2.06 -13.31 -3.91
N ASP A 31 -2.00 -14.45 -4.60
CA ASP A 31 -0.84 -14.77 -5.45
C ASP A 31 -0.69 -13.76 -6.58
N ALA A 32 -1.79 -13.30 -7.16
CA ALA A 32 -1.78 -12.34 -8.25
C ALA A 32 -1.15 -11.00 -7.83
N LEU A 33 -1.58 -10.44 -6.67
CA LEU A 33 -0.98 -9.21 -6.14
C LEU A 33 0.51 -9.40 -5.86
N VAL A 34 0.89 -10.49 -5.19
CA VAL A 34 2.28 -10.74 -4.82
C VAL A 34 3.16 -10.89 -6.06
N GLN A 35 2.74 -11.65 -7.07
CA GLN A 35 3.50 -11.81 -8.31
C GLN A 35 3.68 -10.49 -9.07
N ALA A 36 2.61 -9.70 -9.19
CA ALA A 36 2.68 -8.39 -9.85
C ALA A 36 3.60 -7.43 -9.08
N TRP A 37 3.49 -7.42 -7.74
CA TRP A 37 4.33 -6.61 -6.87
C TRP A 37 5.80 -7.01 -6.93
N ASP A 38 6.13 -8.30 -6.84
CA ASP A 38 7.51 -8.81 -6.88
C ASP A 38 8.20 -8.47 -8.20
N ALA A 39 7.52 -8.67 -9.32
CA ALA A 39 8.04 -8.32 -10.64
C ALA A 39 8.32 -6.82 -10.74
N HIS A 40 7.37 -5.99 -10.28
CA HIS A 40 7.51 -4.54 -10.30
C HIS A 40 8.62 -4.05 -9.36
N ALA A 41 8.59 -4.42 -8.09
CA ALA A 41 9.56 -3.97 -7.08
C ALA A 41 10.99 -4.40 -7.44
N SER A 42 11.18 -5.62 -7.92
CA SER A 42 12.49 -6.11 -8.37
C SER A 42 13.03 -5.29 -9.54
N LEU A 43 12.17 -4.95 -10.51
CA LEU A 43 12.54 -4.09 -11.65
C LEU A 43 12.92 -2.68 -11.18
N GLN A 44 12.13 -2.08 -10.26
CA GLN A 44 12.40 -0.74 -9.78
C GLN A 44 13.68 -0.69 -8.94
N LEU A 45 13.93 -1.65 -8.06
CA LEU A 45 15.17 -1.75 -7.29
C LEU A 45 16.41 -1.96 -8.17
N SER A 46 16.27 -2.71 -9.27
CA SER A 46 17.36 -2.90 -10.24
C SER A 46 17.69 -1.60 -10.99
N ARG A 47 16.69 -0.81 -11.36
CA ARG A 47 16.85 0.46 -12.09
C ARG A 47 17.25 1.62 -11.18
N TYR A 48 16.79 1.61 -9.94
CA TYR A 48 16.95 2.68 -8.95
C TYR A 48 17.47 2.11 -7.62
N PRO A 49 18.76 1.70 -7.55
CA PRO A 49 19.33 1.09 -6.34
C PRO A 49 19.22 1.97 -5.10
N GLN A 50 19.14 3.30 -5.27
CA GLN A 50 18.94 4.27 -4.18
C GLN A 50 17.60 4.07 -3.43
N LEU A 51 16.59 3.44 -4.04
CA LEU A 51 15.35 3.06 -3.34
C LEU A 51 15.59 2.08 -2.19
N ALA A 52 16.67 1.30 -2.28
CA ALA A 52 17.10 0.39 -1.22
C ALA A 52 17.68 1.11 0.01
N GLY A 53 18.16 2.35 -0.15
CA GLY A 53 18.82 3.15 0.89
C GLY A 53 17.95 4.24 1.50
N THR A 54 16.72 4.40 1.04
CA THR A 54 15.82 5.43 1.58
C THR A 54 15.35 5.03 2.98
N ASP A 55 15.85 5.75 4.00
CA ASP A 55 15.31 5.74 5.37
C ASP A 55 13.95 6.45 5.44
N GLY A 56 13.27 6.51 4.30
CA GLY A 56 12.07 7.31 4.09
C GLY A 56 10.82 6.71 4.70
N THR A 57 9.93 7.59 5.07
CA THR A 57 8.52 7.28 5.35
C THR A 57 7.92 6.49 4.20
N GLY A 58 7.07 5.51 4.52
CA GLY A 58 6.37 4.71 3.53
C GLY A 58 5.39 5.53 2.68
N TRP A 59 4.82 4.88 1.69
CA TRP A 59 3.77 5.40 0.82
C TRP A 59 2.46 4.72 1.16
N SER A 60 1.39 5.49 1.26
CA SER A 60 0.02 4.99 1.19
C SER A 60 -0.37 4.81 -0.27
N PHE A 61 -1.17 3.78 -0.55
CA PHE A 61 -1.64 3.50 -1.91
C PHE A 61 -3.05 2.94 -1.94
N ALA A 62 -3.68 3.08 -3.12
CA ALA A 62 -4.86 2.35 -3.51
C ALA A 62 -4.70 1.87 -4.96
N LEU A 63 -4.97 0.59 -5.21
CA LEU A 63 -4.89 -0.06 -6.51
C LEU A 63 -6.30 -0.42 -6.98
N ALA A 64 -6.65 -0.02 -8.19
CA ALA A 64 -7.93 -0.39 -8.77
C ALA A 64 -7.97 -1.89 -9.12
N ALA A 65 -9.17 -2.46 -9.12
CA ALA A 65 -9.42 -3.80 -9.61
C ALA A 65 -8.95 -3.97 -11.06
N GLY A 66 -8.28 -5.08 -11.36
CA GLY A 66 -7.74 -5.38 -12.68
C GLY A 66 -6.34 -4.81 -12.95
N LEU A 67 -5.73 -4.06 -12.02
CA LEU A 67 -4.35 -3.59 -12.17
C LEU A 67 -3.33 -4.69 -11.82
N CYS A 68 -3.44 -5.25 -10.63
CA CYS A 68 -2.56 -6.33 -10.14
C CYS A 68 -3.33 -7.60 -9.81
N ASP A 69 -4.64 -7.49 -9.56
CA ASP A 69 -5.52 -8.56 -9.16
C ASP A 69 -6.95 -8.26 -9.65
N ALA A 70 -7.82 -9.25 -9.62
CA ALA A 70 -9.24 -9.09 -9.93
C ALA A 70 -9.96 -8.13 -8.97
N GLN A 71 -9.47 -7.99 -7.74
CA GLN A 71 -9.96 -7.05 -6.74
C GLN A 71 -9.03 -5.85 -6.59
N GLY A 72 -9.55 -4.75 -6.03
CA GLY A 72 -8.73 -3.61 -5.63
C GLY A 72 -8.01 -3.86 -4.30
N TRP A 73 -7.03 -3.04 -4.01
CA TRP A 73 -6.24 -3.12 -2.79
C TRP A 73 -5.95 -1.73 -2.22
N ALA A 74 -5.91 -1.60 -0.91
CA ALA A 74 -5.42 -0.39 -0.24
C ALA A 74 -4.42 -0.77 0.84
N GLY A 75 -3.44 0.09 1.07
CA GLY A 75 -2.41 -0.19 2.06
C GLY A 75 -1.25 0.80 2.05
N VAL A 76 -0.16 0.33 2.62
CA VAL A 76 1.09 1.10 2.69
C VAL A 76 2.28 0.25 2.25
N VAL A 77 3.31 0.90 1.75
CA VAL A 77 4.58 0.26 1.40
C VAL A 77 5.74 1.11 1.91
N ALA A 78 6.74 0.47 2.50
CA ALA A 78 7.96 1.13 2.95
C ALA A 78 9.21 0.30 2.60
N PRO A 79 10.38 0.95 2.47
CA PRO A 79 11.65 0.24 2.37
C PRO A 79 11.85 -0.68 3.57
N SER A 80 12.33 -1.90 3.32
CA SER A 80 12.66 -2.85 4.37
C SER A 80 13.88 -3.69 3.98
N ARG A 81 14.46 -4.40 4.93
CA ARG A 81 15.60 -5.28 4.73
C ARG A 81 15.41 -6.58 5.49
N ASP A 82 16.02 -7.64 4.99
CA ASP A 82 16.10 -8.91 5.72
C ASP A 82 17.28 -8.92 6.72
N ARG A 83 17.39 -10.02 7.45
CA ARG A 83 18.43 -10.23 8.47
C ARG A 83 19.86 -10.09 7.95
N VAL A 84 20.08 -10.31 6.65
CA VAL A 84 21.41 -10.18 6.02
C VAL A 84 21.58 -8.88 5.22
N GLY A 85 20.62 -7.93 5.35
CA GLY A 85 20.70 -6.60 4.79
C GLY A 85 20.19 -6.48 3.33
N ARG A 86 19.63 -7.53 2.74
CA ARG A 86 19.06 -7.46 1.38
C ARG A 86 17.77 -6.65 1.40
N ALA A 87 17.72 -5.60 0.59
CA ALA A 87 16.58 -4.70 0.53
C ALA A 87 15.43 -5.28 -0.31
N PHE A 88 14.21 -5.13 0.18
CA PHE A 88 12.97 -5.29 -0.57
C PHE A 88 11.83 -4.63 0.21
N PRO A 89 10.92 -3.87 -0.45
CA PRO A 89 9.87 -3.14 0.25
C PRO A 89 8.91 -4.09 0.97
N LEU A 90 8.45 -3.66 2.16
CA LEU A 90 7.39 -4.31 2.92
C LEU A 90 6.05 -3.67 2.55
N LEU A 91 5.18 -4.49 1.99
CA LEU A 91 3.80 -4.17 1.65
C LEU A 91 2.87 -4.62 2.77
N LEU A 92 2.01 -3.73 3.26
CA LEU A 92 0.88 -4.03 4.14
C LEU A 92 -0.40 -3.63 3.40
N ALA A 93 -1.34 -4.54 3.18
CA ALA A 93 -2.53 -4.24 2.40
C ALA A 93 -3.76 -5.05 2.82
N LEU A 94 -4.93 -4.51 2.49
CA LEU A 94 -6.20 -5.23 2.54
C LEU A 94 -6.92 -5.13 1.19
N PRO A 95 -7.76 -6.11 0.85
CA PRO A 95 -8.58 -6.05 -0.35
C PRO A 95 -9.69 -5.01 -0.20
N LEU A 96 -9.97 -4.29 -1.28
CA LEU A 96 -11.11 -3.37 -1.39
C LEU A 96 -12.30 -4.10 -2.01
N THR A 97 -13.40 -4.16 -1.28
CA THR A 97 -14.65 -4.77 -1.78
C THR A 97 -15.51 -3.68 -2.40
N ALA A 98 -15.72 -3.75 -3.72
CA ALA A 98 -16.68 -2.92 -4.42
C ALA A 98 -18.05 -3.62 -4.44
N GLY A 99 -19.10 -2.91 -4.06
CA GLY A 99 -20.48 -3.38 -4.22
C GLY A 99 -20.93 -3.36 -5.68
N ASP A 100 -20.46 -2.38 -6.44
CA ASP A 100 -20.67 -2.19 -7.88
C ASP A 100 -19.29 -2.06 -8.55
N PRO A 101 -18.98 -2.88 -9.57
CA PRO A 101 -17.70 -2.81 -10.30
C PRO A 101 -17.44 -1.45 -10.96
N MET A 102 -18.47 -0.68 -11.25
CA MET A 102 -18.36 0.65 -11.87
C MET A 102 -18.11 1.78 -10.86
N GLN A 103 -18.27 1.50 -9.58
CA GLN A 103 -18.08 2.49 -8.52
C GLN A 103 -16.84 2.14 -7.71
N ALA A 104 -15.95 3.12 -7.55
CA ALA A 104 -14.80 2.94 -6.66
C ALA A 104 -15.29 2.71 -5.23
N PRO A 105 -14.79 1.67 -4.54
CA PRO A 105 -15.09 1.47 -3.14
C PRO A 105 -14.56 2.64 -2.31
N GLN A 106 -15.15 2.85 -1.15
CA GLN A 106 -14.62 3.83 -0.22
C GLN A 106 -13.24 3.38 0.29
N LEU A 107 -12.31 4.31 0.33
CA LEU A 107 -11.01 4.05 0.94
C LEU A 107 -11.14 4.04 2.47
N PRO A 108 -10.28 3.30 3.18
CA PRO A 108 -10.17 3.41 4.62
C PRO A 108 -9.90 4.84 5.08
N ALA A 109 -10.31 5.18 6.30
CA ALA A 109 -10.03 6.48 6.92
C ALA A 109 -8.51 6.71 7.07
N THR A 110 -8.08 7.97 7.07
CA THR A 110 -6.65 8.35 7.17
C THR A 110 -5.99 7.71 8.39
N CYS A 111 -6.65 7.70 9.55
CA CYS A 111 -6.12 7.10 10.77
C CYS A 111 -5.79 5.59 10.63
N TRP A 112 -6.45 4.89 9.71
CA TRP A 112 -6.11 3.50 9.43
C TRP A 112 -4.77 3.39 8.68
N PHE A 113 -4.51 4.26 7.71
CA PHE A 113 -3.20 4.32 7.04
C PHE A 113 -2.09 4.74 8.02
N ASP A 114 -2.39 5.69 8.93
CA ASP A 114 -1.45 6.10 9.98
C ASP A 114 -1.07 4.91 10.89
N ALA A 115 -2.05 4.07 11.24
CA ALA A 115 -1.80 2.85 12.01
C ALA A 115 -0.91 1.85 11.24
N LEU A 116 -1.10 1.69 9.93
CA LEU A 116 -0.22 0.86 9.10
C LEU A 116 1.21 1.43 9.03
N HIS A 117 1.36 2.74 8.87
CA HIS A 117 2.68 3.38 8.91
C HIS A 117 3.37 3.19 10.26
N ALA A 118 2.61 3.23 11.37
CA ALA A 118 3.15 2.94 12.70
C ALA A 118 3.65 1.49 12.81
N LEU A 119 2.98 0.50 12.20
CA LEU A 119 3.49 -0.87 12.14
C LEU A 119 4.78 -0.97 11.31
N GLN A 120 4.86 -0.30 10.16
CA GLN A 120 6.09 -0.27 9.36
C GLN A 120 7.27 0.35 10.13
N GLU A 121 7.00 1.41 10.90
CA GLU A 121 8.01 2.02 11.78
C GLU A 121 8.48 1.06 12.87
N GLN A 122 7.58 0.30 13.50
CA GLN A 122 7.93 -0.74 14.47
C GLN A 122 8.76 -1.88 13.84
N VAL A 123 8.49 -2.24 12.58
CA VAL A 123 9.34 -3.17 11.82
C VAL A 123 10.73 -2.58 11.61
N ARG A 124 10.82 -1.32 11.19
CA ARG A 124 12.09 -0.60 10.99
C ARG A 124 12.92 -0.50 12.28
N GLN A 125 12.26 -0.31 13.42
CA GLN A 125 12.89 -0.27 14.76
C GLN A 125 13.25 -1.66 15.30
N GLY A 126 12.92 -2.75 14.59
CA GLY A 126 13.19 -4.12 15.01
C GLY A 126 12.25 -4.65 16.10
N VAL A 127 11.14 -3.97 16.39
CA VAL A 127 10.11 -4.43 17.34
C VAL A 127 9.31 -5.57 16.71
N LEU A 128 8.82 -5.38 15.48
CA LEU A 128 8.04 -6.36 14.71
C LEU A 128 8.91 -7.06 13.66
N GLN A 129 10.02 -7.67 14.08
CA GLN A 129 11.01 -8.24 13.18
C GLN A 129 10.68 -9.65 12.66
N LEU A 130 9.71 -10.34 13.26
CA LEU A 130 9.29 -11.71 12.90
C LEU A 130 7.88 -11.72 12.29
N PRO A 131 7.61 -12.65 11.34
CA PRO A 131 6.29 -12.74 10.69
C PRO A 131 5.12 -12.90 11.65
N ASP A 132 5.29 -13.68 12.73
CA ASP A 132 4.20 -13.93 13.68
C ASP A 132 3.91 -12.70 14.55
N LEU A 133 4.93 -11.92 14.92
CA LEU A 133 4.74 -10.67 15.66
C LEU A 133 3.99 -9.64 14.79
N LEU A 134 4.40 -9.51 13.52
CA LEU A 134 3.71 -8.63 12.58
C LEU A 134 2.28 -9.11 12.30
N ASP A 135 2.06 -10.43 12.22
CA ASP A 135 0.73 -11.01 12.01
C ASP A 135 -0.23 -10.69 13.16
N ILE A 136 0.23 -10.81 14.40
CA ILE A 136 -0.55 -10.43 15.59
C ILE A 136 -0.89 -8.93 15.53
N ALA A 137 0.11 -8.08 15.30
CA ALA A 137 -0.10 -6.64 15.21
C ALA A 137 -1.08 -6.24 14.09
N CYS A 138 -1.05 -6.93 12.93
CA CYS A 138 -2.01 -6.73 11.85
C CYS A 138 -3.45 -7.14 12.23
N ARG A 139 -3.61 -8.15 13.08
CA ARG A 139 -4.93 -8.59 13.57
C ARG A 139 -5.50 -7.65 14.63
N ASP A 140 -4.63 -7.00 15.40
CA ASP A 140 -5.00 -6.07 16.46
C ASP A 140 -5.30 -4.65 15.96
N LEU A 141 -5.12 -4.41 14.64
CA LEU A 141 -5.48 -3.13 14.02
C LEU A 141 -6.99 -2.86 14.16
N PRO A 142 -7.38 -1.59 14.35
CA PRO A 142 -8.78 -1.21 14.30
C PRO A 142 -9.37 -1.56 12.92
N PRO A 143 -10.67 -1.85 12.85
CA PRO A 143 -11.35 -2.09 11.57
C PRO A 143 -11.09 -0.95 10.58
N ALA A 144 -10.96 -1.29 9.30
CA ALA A 144 -10.82 -0.31 8.24
C ALA A 144 -12.17 0.37 7.97
N TRP A 145 -12.55 1.32 8.83
CA TRP A 145 -13.75 2.11 8.63
C TRP A 145 -13.65 2.93 7.36
N PRO A 146 -14.76 3.08 6.60
CA PRO A 146 -14.78 3.95 5.44
C PRO A 146 -14.38 5.39 5.83
N GLY A 147 -13.42 5.95 5.10
CA GLY A 147 -13.06 7.36 5.23
C GLY A 147 -14.19 8.27 4.72
N GLN A 148 -14.19 9.51 5.17
CA GLN A 148 -14.99 10.55 4.51
C GLN A 148 -14.44 10.69 3.07
N ALA A 149 -15.32 10.67 2.09
CA ALA A 149 -15.09 10.67 0.64
C ALA A 149 -13.60 10.71 0.23
N GLY A 150 -13.09 9.59 -0.24
CA GLY A 150 -11.71 9.51 -0.74
C GLY A 150 -11.41 10.58 -1.80
N PRO A 151 -10.15 10.83 -2.12
CA PRO A 151 -9.75 11.85 -3.10
C PRO A 151 -10.59 11.71 -4.38
N ARG A 152 -11.08 12.81 -4.96
CA ARG A 152 -11.81 12.80 -6.25
C ARG A 152 -11.04 12.03 -7.32
N ALA A 153 -9.72 12.07 -7.25
CA ALA A 153 -8.81 11.29 -8.08
C ALA A 153 -9.06 9.77 -8.00
N TRP A 154 -9.59 9.25 -6.87
CA TRP A 154 -9.80 7.81 -6.70
C TRP A 154 -10.87 7.24 -7.64
N GLN A 155 -11.99 7.94 -7.84
CA GLN A 155 -13.02 7.51 -8.81
C GLN A 155 -12.47 7.42 -10.23
N THR A 156 -11.70 8.43 -10.64
CA THR A 156 -11.04 8.44 -11.96
C THR A 156 -10.01 7.32 -12.07
N CYS A 157 -9.21 7.14 -11.02
CA CYS A 157 -8.20 6.08 -10.94
C CYS A 157 -8.84 4.69 -11.05
N TRP A 158 -9.92 4.45 -10.32
CA TRP A 158 -10.66 3.18 -10.36
C TRP A 158 -11.21 2.88 -11.77
N ALA A 159 -11.89 3.85 -12.40
CA ALA A 159 -12.45 3.70 -13.74
C ALA A 159 -11.35 3.40 -14.80
N ARG A 160 -10.14 3.91 -14.61
CA ARG A 160 -8.99 3.70 -15.50
C ARG A 160 -8.14 2.47 -15.15
N ARG A 161 -8.53 1.71 -14.12
CA ARG A 161 -7.75 0.58 -13.56
C ARG A 161 -6.32 0.98 -13.20
N GLY A 162 -6.17 2.18 -12.64
CA GLY A 162 -4.89 2.76 -12.24
C GLY A 162 -4.57 2.57 -10.75
N SER A 163 -3.60 3.33 -10.28
CA SER A 163 -3.18 3.38 -8.89
C SER A 163 -3.12 4.82 -8.36
N LEU A 164 -3.40 4.98 -7.08
CA LEU A 164 -3.33 6.25 -6.36
C LEU A 164 -2.27 6.13 -5.26
N TRP A 165 -1.38 7.11 -5.16
CA TRP A 165 -0.25 7.11 -4.23
C TRP A 165 -0.14 8.43 -3.49
N TRP A 166 0.12 8.39 -2.18
CA TRP A 166 0.29 9.59 -1.36
C TRP A 166 1.15 9.33 -0.12
N ARG A 167 1.77 10.36 0.39
CA ARG A 167 2.38 10.43 1.73
C ARG A 167 1.57 11.37 2.60
N ASP A 168 1.18 12.50 2.02
CA ASP A 168 0.27 13.47 2.58
C ASP A 168 -1.04 13.42 1.78
N ALA A 169 -2.18 13.39 2.47
CA ALA A 169 -3.50 13.26 1.86
C ALA A 169 -3.79 14.35 0.80
N ASP A 170 -3.16 15.52 0.94
CA ASP A 170 -3.33 16.65 0.01
C ASP A 170 -2.49 16.53 -1.27
N ALA A 171 -1.54 15.59 -1.33
CA ALA A 171 -0.60 15.41 -2.43
C ALA A 171 -0.70 14.03 -3.09
N ALA A 172 -1.92 13.51 -3.29
CA ALA A 172 -2.14 12.23 -3.94
C ALA A 172 -1.83 12.28 -5.45
N CYS A 173 -1.06 11.30 -5.93
CA CYS A 173 -0.69 11.13 -7.34
C CYS A 173 -1.45 9.95 -7.95
N SER A 174 -2.18 10.18 -9.05
CA SER A 174 -2.89 9.14 -9.82
C SER A 174 -2.03 8.69 -11.00
N LEU A 175 -1.85 7.39 -11.14
CA LEU A 175 -1.01 6.78 -12.18
C LEU A 175 -1.80 5.71 -12.95
N PRO A 176 -1.51 5.50 -14.26
CA PRO A 176 -2.16 4.46 -15.06
C PRO A 176 -1.65 3.05 -14.71
N GLY A 177 -0.61 2.91 -13.90
CA GLY A 177 0.03 1.68 -13.50
C GLY A 177 0.64 1.76 -12.11
N LEU A 178 1.54 0.85 -11.77
CA LEU A 178 2.37 0.95 -10.57
C LEU A 178 3.45 2.03 -10.77
N PRO A 179 3.87 2.74 -9.71
CA PRO A 179 4.76 3.89 -9.82
C PRO A 179 6.17 3.49 -10.24
N ALA A 180 6.73 4.17 -11.22
CA ALA A 180 8.15 4.04 -11.52
C ALA A 180 9.00 4.58 -10.34
N GLY A 181 10.22 4.07 -10.19
CA GLY A 181 11.09 4.42 -9.07
C GLY A 181 11.47 5.90 -9.03
N ASP A 182 11.56 6.57 -10.17
CA ASP A 182 11.75 8.01 -10.26
C ASP A 182 10.57 8.78 -9.65
N VAL A 183 9.32 8.36 -9.90
CA VAL A 183 8.13 8.96 -9.27
C VAL A 183 8.20 8.82 -7.75
N LEU A 184 8.55 7.62 -7.24
CA LEU A 184 8.70 7.38 -5.80
C LEU A 184 9.83 8.22 -5.19
N LEU A 185 10.90 8.48 -5.94
CA LEU A 185 12.03 9.29 -5.49
C LEU A 185 11.74 10.80 -5.57
N HIS A 186 11.12 11.28 -6.65
CA HIS A 186 10.90 12.71 -6.87
C HIS A 186 9.69 13.25 -6.09
N ALA A 187 8.67 12.46 -5.82
CA ALA A 187 7.58 12.88 -4.94
C ALA A 187 8.03 13.11 -3.47
N VAL A 188 9.28 12.74 -3.15
CA VAL A 188 9.96 13.18 -1.91
C VAL A 188 10.37 14.67 -1.99
N GLN A 189 10.51 15.24 -3.19
CA GLN A 189 11.08 16.57 -3.39
C GLN A 189 10.16 17.59 -4.06
N ALA A 190 9.03 17.19 -4.63
CA ALA A 190 8.14 18.12 -5.33
C ALA A 190 6.66 17.74 -5.18
N PRO A 191 5.75 18.73 -5.06
CA PRO A 191 4.32 18.47 -5.21
C PRO A 191 4.04 17.96 -6.63
N CYS A 192 3.04 17.08 -6.76
CA CYS A 192 2.53 16.54 -8.03
C CYS A 192 2.43 17.63 -9.09
N PRO A 193 2.94 17.43 -10.32
CA PRO A 193 2.90 18.42 -11.37
C PRO A 193 1.48 18.95 -11.60
N PRO A 194 1.30 20.24 -11.89
CA PRO A 194 0.00 20.94 -11.90
C PRO A 194 -0.97 20.53 -13.02
N GLU A 195 -0.60 19.62 -13.90
CA GLU A 195 -1.42 19.29 -15.09
C GLU A 195 -2.70 18.48 -14.81
N GLU A 196 -2.92 17.94 -13.61
CA GLU A 196 -4.16 17.22 -13.28
C GLU A 196 -5.07 17.93 -12.25
N ARG A 197 -4.78 19.17 -11.86
CA ARG A 197 -5.66 19.97 -10.99
C ARG A 197 -6.79 20.71 -11.72
N ALA A 198 -6.81 20.67 -13.03
CA ALA A 198 -7.79 21.39 -13.81
C ALA A 198 -8.35 20.52 -14.94
N ARG A 199 -9.45 19.83 -14.64
CA ARG A 199 -10.59 19.66 -15.56
C ARG A 199 -11.71 18.87 -14.90
#